data_e1d9cbc78796faf850a62d7836f637a7
#
_entry.id   e1d9cbc78796faf850a62d7836f637a7
#
_cell.length_a   1.000
_cell.length_b   1.000
_cell.length_c   1.000
_cell.angle_alpha   90.00
_cell.angle_beta   90.00
_cell.angle_gamma   90.00
#
_symmetry.space_group_name_H-M   'P 1'
#
loop_
_entity.id
_entity.type
_entity.pdbx_description
1 polymer ?
#
loop_
_entity_poly.entity_id
_entity_poly.type
_entity_poly.pdbx_seq_one_letter_code
_entity_poly.pdbx_strand_id
1 'polypeptide(L)'
;DERERARGITIFSKQAELTWRDTDLTLLDTPGHVDFSAEMERVLQVLDYAVLLISGSDGVQGHTQTLWNLLQQYEIPTFFFVNKMDQPGADQAAVMTELKERLSEGCIDFSASSVLADAVIADVADTKKDYDAKQTMDSGMNTDQSVLSLETWYEELATCQEEALETYLETGTVSEAQIRAMIRNREVFPCYFGSALKMEGIETFLNGFEFWTEEDTYPSEFSAKVYKISRDEQGNRLTHLKVTGGVLKVKDLLRTKSDGEDDVLEKVN
;
A
#
# COMPACT_ATOMS: atom_id res chain seq x y z
N ASP A 1 -20.09 15.40 1.18
CA ASP A 1 -20.27 16.84 1.03
C ASP A 1 -21.02 17.14 -0.26
N GLU A 2 -21.92 18.14 -0.25
CA GLU A 2 -22.69 18.55 -1.44
C GLU A 2 -21.81 19.00 -2.59
N ARG A 3 -20.66 19.62 -2.29
CA ARG A 3 -19.67 20.06 -3.28
C ARG A 3 -18.99 18.88 -4.00
N GLU A 4 -18.73 17.81 -3.29
CA GLU A 4 -18.16 16.58 -3.86
C GLU A 4 -19.17 15.89 -4.77
N ARG A 5 -20.45 15.80 -4.34
CA ARG A 5 -21.52 15.23 -5.15
C ARG A 5 -21.77 16.02 -6.43
N ALA A 6 -21.74 17.35 -6.34
CA ALA A 6 -21.96 18.22 -7.50
C ALA A 6 -20.84 18.14 -8.54
N ARG A 7 -19.58 17.83 -8.11
CA ARG A 7 -18.40 17.77 -8.99
C ARG A 7 -17.99 16.35 -9.34
N GLY A 8 -18.48 15.33 -8.63
CA GLY A 8 -18.09 13.94 -8.81
C GLY A 8 -16.63 13.62 -8.45
N ILE A 9 -16.04 14.43 -7.58
CA ILE A 9 -14.63 14.28 -7.15
C ILE A 9 -14.51 14.36 -5.64
N THR A 10 -13.53 13.68 -5.05
CA THR A 10 -13.17 13.82 -3.64
C THR A 10 -12.45 15.15 -3.43
N ILE A 11 -12.90 15.95 -2.45
CA ILE A 11 -12.31 17.25 -2.09
C ILE A 11 -11.58 17.15 -0.75
N PHE A 12 -12.17 16.44 0.21
CA PHE A 12 -11.65 16.27 1.56
C PHE A 12 -11.22 14.81 1.78
N SER A 13 -10.09 14.64 2.45
CA SER A 13 -9.66 13.30 2.86
C SER A 13 -10.71 12.64 3.76
N LYS A 14 -11.01 11.39 3.49
CA LYS A 14 -11.94 10.56 4.27
C LYS A 14 -11.16 9.42 4.90
N GLN A 15 -11.59 9.02 6.08
CA GLN A 15 -11.03 7.88 6.79
C GLN A 15 -12.04 6.75 6.78
N ALA A 16 -11.54 5.54 6.54
CA ALA A 16 -12.28 4.30 6.73
C ALA A 16 -11.38 3.29 7.44
N GLU A 17 -11.99 2.50 8.30
CA GLU A 17 -11.31 1.42 9.01
C GLU A 17 -11.83 0.09 8.46
N LEU A 18 -10.91 -0.83 8.22
CA LEU A 18 -11.24 -2.20 7.85
C LEU A 18 -10.26 -3.15 8.52
N THR A 19 -10.73 -4.32 8.89
CA THR A 19 -9.89 -5.43 9.35
C THR A 19 -9.80 -6.44 8.23
N TRP A 20 -8.59 -6.79 7.83
CA TRP A 20 -8.32 -7.85 6.89
C TRP A 20 -7.52 -8.94 7.58
N ARG A 21 -8.12 -10.14 7.72
CA ARG A 21 -7.56 -11.22 8.56
C ARG A 21 -7.24 -10.71 9.97
N ASP A 22 -5.97 -10.69 10.35
CA ASP A 22 -5.49 -10.25 11.66
C ASP A 22 -4.91 -8.82 11.66
N THR A 23 -5.03 -8.11 10.51
CA THR A 23 -4.46 -6.77 10.34
C THR A 23 -5.55 -5.70 10.28
N ASP A 24 -5.45 -4.69 11.13
CA ASP A 24 -6.30 -3.52 11.11
C ASP A 24 -5.72 -2.45 10.19
N LEU A 25 -6.50 -2.04 9.19
CA LEU A 25 -6.10 -1.06 8.18
C LEU A 25 -6.92 0.23 8.33
N THR A 26 -6.24 1.34 8.45
CA THR A 26 -6.86 2.67 8.35
C THR A 26 -6.62 3.25 6.97
N LEU A 27 -7.66 3.30 6.16
CA LEU A 27 -7.62 3.90 4.83
C LEU A 27 -7.83 5.41 4.91
N LEU A 28 -6.94 6.17 4.31
CA LEU A 28 -7.09 7.61 4.11
C LEU A 28 -7.33 7.87 2.62
N ASP A 29 -8.60 8.01 2.23
CA ASP A 29 -8.96 8.38 0.85
C ASP A 29 -8.60 9.84 0.62
N THR A 30 -7.68 10.10 -0.31
CA THR A 30 -7.13 11.42 -0.58
C THR A 30 -7.70 12.01 -1.86
N PRO A 31 -7.91 13.36 -1.91
CA PRO A 31 -8.29 14.00 -3.15
C PRO A 31 -7.26 13.74 -4.25
N GLY A 32 -7.71 13.22 -5.37
CA GLY A 32 -6.84 12.97 -6.53
C GLY A 32 -6.54 14.21 -7.38
N HIS A 33 -7.18 15.36 -7.18
CA HIS A 33 -7.05 16.52 -8.05
C HIS A 33 -5.98 17.50 -7.56
N VAL A 34 -5.15 18.00 -8.47
CA VAL A 34 -4.02 18.91 -8.17
C VAL A 34 -4.41 20.18 -7.40
N ASP A 35 -5.64 20.66 -7.54
CA ASP A 35 -6.14 21.82 -6.81
C ASP A 35 -6.22 21.60 -5.29
N PHE A 36 -6.13 20.34 -4.83
CA PHE A 36 -6.21 19.94 -3.43
C PHE A 36 -4.89 19.37 -2.89
N SER A 37 -3.77 19.73 -3.52
CA SER A 37 -2.43 19.24 -3.14
C SER A 37 -2.09 19.50 -1.67
N ALA A 38 -2.46 20.64 -1.12
CA ALA A 38 -2.22 20.99 0.28
C ALA A 38 -2.95 20.07 1.28
N GLU A 39 -4.14 19.58 0.95
CA GLU A 39 -4.86 18.59 1.77
C GLU A 39 -4.18 17.22 1.65
N MET A 40 -3.77 16.85 0.46
CA MET A 40 -3.06 15.61 0.19
C MET A 40 -1.69 15.58 0.90
N GLU A 41 -0.88 16.64 0.81
CA GLU A 41 0.44 16.71 1.44
C GLU A 41 0.38 16.52 2.97
N ARG A 42 -0.68 17.00 3.62
CA ARG A 42 -0.87 16.76 5.06
C ARG A 42 -1.12 15.29 5.38
N VAL A 43 -1.87 14.61 4.53
CA VAL A 43 -2.14 13.17 4.69
C VAL A 43 -0.89 12.36 4.41
N LEU A 44 -0.10 12.71 3.38
CA LEU A 44 1.14 12.02 3.03
C LEU A 44 2.11 11.89 4.22
N GLN A 45 2.16 12.89 5.11
CA GLN A 45 3.04 12.88 6.28
C GLN A 45 2.73 11.80 7.33
N VAL A 46 1.57 11.16 7.23
CA VAL A 46 1.11 10.16 8.21
C VAL A 46 0.86 8.79 7.60
N LEU A 47 1.11 8.62 6.30
CA LEU A 47 0.99 7.32 5.64
C LEU A 47 2.17 6.42 6.00
N ASP A 48 1.89 5.14 6.24
CA ASP A 48 2.91 4.09 6.30
C ASP A 48 3.20 3.57 4.89
N TYR A 49 2.15 3.44 4.09
CA TYR A 49 2.17 3.00 2.70
C TYR A 49 1.15 3.78 1.88
N ALA A 50 1.38 3.88 0.60
CA ALA A 50 0.42 4.43 -0.35
C ALA A 50 -0.03 3.35 -1.34
N VAL A 51 -1.29 3.45 -1.77
CA VAL A 51 -1.81 2.66 -2.90
C VAL A 51 -2.17 3.63 -4.01
N LEU A 52 -1.41 3.64 -5.09
CA LEU A 52 -1.67 4.48 -6.25
C LEU A 52 -2.55 3.72 -7.25
N LEU A 53 -3.77 4.24 -7.44
CA LEU A 53 -4.75 3.64 -8.34
C LEU A 53 -4.54 4.15 -9.78
N ILE A 54 -4.48 3.23 -10.73
CA ILE A 54 -4.30 3.52 -12.16
C ILE A 54 -5.44 2.86 -12.94
N SER A 55 -5.94 3.51 -13.97
CA SER A 55 -6.93 2.91 -14.87
C SER A 55 -6.24 2.03 -15.90
N GLY A 56 -6.63 0.76 -16.02
CA GLY A 56 -6.07 -0.19 -16.98
C GLY A 56 -6.32 0.19 -18.45
N SER A 57 -7.41 0.95 -18.72
CA SER A 57 -7.71 1.45 -20.06
C SER A 57 -7.01 2.75 -20.43
N ASP A 58 -6.67 3.59 -19.43
CA ASP A 58 -6.13 4.93 -19.65
C ASP A 58 -4.61 5.00 -19.38
N GLY A 59 -4.05 4.02 -18.68
CA GLY A 59 -2.62 3.94 -18.35
C GLY A 59 -2.12 5.05 -17.43
N VAL A 60 -0.86 5.38 -17.52
CA VAL A 60 -0.19 6.42 -16.71
C VAL A 60 -0.45 7.81 -17.28
N GLN A 61 -1.32 8.55 -16.64
CA GLN A 61 -1.66 9.91 -17.03
C GLN A 61 -0.74 10.95 -16.38
N GLY A 62 -0.77 12.21 -16.88
CA GLY A 62 0.01 13.31 -16.30
C GLY A 62 -0.28 13.54 -14.81
N HIS A 63 -1.53 13.34 -14.39
CA HIS A 63 -1.92 13.39 -12.99
C HIS A 63 -1.28 12.29 -12.14
N THR A 64 -1.21 11.06 -12.66
CA THR A 64 -0.51 9.93 -12.01
C THR A 64 0.95 10.27 -11.76
N GLN A 65 1.63 10.90 -12.72
CA GLN A 65 3.03 11.34 -12.55
C GLN A 65 3.18 12.40 -11.46
N THR A 66 2.22 13.34 -11.36
CA THR A 66 2.24 14.35 -10.30
C THR A 66 2.13 13.71 -8.91
N LEU A 67 1.19 12.76 -8.74
CA LEU A 67 1.04 12.00 -7.50
C LEU A 67 2.29 11.17 -7.19
N TRP A 68 2.84 10.50 -8.20
CA TRP A 68 4.07 9.73 -8.08
C TRP A 68 5.24 10.59 -7.59
N ASN A 69 5.45 11.77 -8.15
CA ASN A 69 6.50 12.70 -7.74
C ASN A 69 6.34 13.14 -6.28
N LEU A 70 5.10 13.34 -5.82
CA LEU A 70 4.83 13.65 -4.41
C LEU A 70 5.14 12.46 -3.51
N LEU A 71 4.73 11.24 -3.87
CA LEU A 71 5.06 10.02 -3.13
C LEU A 71 6.59 9.79 -3.07
N GLN A 72 7.31 10.14 -4.13
CA GLN A 72 8.77 10.12 -4.14
C GLN A 72 9.37 11.16 -3.21
N GLN A 73 8.87 12.39 -3.24
CA GLN A 73 9.35 13.48 -2.39
C GLN A 73 9.17 13.20 -0.89
N TYR A 74 8.07 12.53 -0.53
CA TYR A 74 7.77 12.15 0.85
C TYR A 74 8.30 10.76 1.22
N GLU A 75 9.03 10.10 0.33
CA GLU A 75 9.64 8.79 0.51
C GLU A 75 8.67 7.69 0.98
N ILE A 76 7.42 7.72 0.48
CA ILE A 76 6.36 6.80 0.91
C ILE A 76 6.45 5.49 0.11
N PRO A 77 6.59 4.32 0.76
CA PRO A 77 6.49 3.03 0.10
C PRO A 77 5.15 2.90 -0.62
N THR A 78 5.17 2.49 -1.88
CA THR A 78 4.00 2.60 -2.75
C THR A 78 3.69 1.29 -3.43
N PHE A 79 2.43 0.90 -3.38
CA PHE A 79 1.83 -0.19 -4.16
C PHE A 79 1.02 0.41 -5.31
N PHE A 80 0.95 -0.29 -6.42
CA PHE A 80 0.09 0.06 -7.54
C PHE A 80 -1.08 -0.91 -7.63
N PHE A 81 -2.29 -0.38 -7.81
CA PHE A 81 -3.44 -1.18 -8.18
C PHE A 81 -4.01 -0.68 -9.51
N VAL A 82 -3.84 -1.48 -10.55
CA VAL A 82 -4.36 -1.19 -11.89
C VAL A 82 -5.81 -1.68 -11.94
N ASN A 83 -6.72 -0.72 -11.84
CA ASN A 83 -8.16 -0.95 -11.77
C ASN A 83 -8.80 -0.93 -13.16
N LYS A 84 -10.03 -1.40 -13.27
CA LYS A 84 -10.84 -1.44 -14.49
C LYS A 84 -10.26 -2.35 -15.58
N MET A 85 -9.59 -3.42 -15.18
CA MET A 85 -9.05 -4.40 -16.14
C MET A 85 -10.14 -5.14 -16.93
N ASP A 86 -11.40 -5.04 -16.51
CA ASP A 86 -12.58 -5.55 -17.21
C ASP A 86 -13.03 -4.68 -18.38
N GLN A 87 -12.46 -3.49 -18.56
CA GLN A 87 -12.86 -2.58 -19.65
C GLN A 87 -12.16 -2.93 -20.97
N PRO A 88 -12.86 -2.69 -22.12
CA PRO A 88 -12.22 -2.82 -23.43
C PRO A 88 -10.98 -1.95 -23.56
N GLY A 89 -9.88 -2.51 -24.05
CA GLY A 89 -8.61 -1.81 -24.24
C GLY A 89 -7.66 -1.88 -23.04
N ALA A 90 -8.08 -2.46 -21.91
CA ALA A 90 -7.16 -2.76 -20.83
C ALA A 90 -6.22 -3.93 -21.23
N ASP A 91 -4.92 -3.69 -21.14
CA ASP A 91 -3.87 -4.66 -21.43
C ASP A 91 -2.81 -4.60 -20.33
N GLN A 92 -2.69 -5.70 -19.58
CA GLN A 92 -1.77 -5.78 -18.44
C GLN A 92 -0.31 -5.58 -18.85
N ALA A 93 0.13 -6.22 -19.95
CA ALA A 93 1.51 -6.12 -20.41
C ALA A 93 1.86 -4.69 -20.88
N ALA A 94 0.93 -4.05 -21.58
CA ALA A 94 1.09 -2.67 -22.02
C ALA A 94 1.17 -1.70 -20.84
N VAL A 95 0.30 -1.87 -19.83
CA VAL A 95 0.32 -1.02 -18.62
C VAL A 95 1.59 -1.27 -17.80
N MET A 96 2.05 -2.52 -17.65
CA MET A 96 3.33 -2.81 -16.96
C MET A 96 4.50 -2.13 -17.64
N THR A 97 4.56 -2.17 -18.97
CA THR A 97 5.61 -1.46 -19.74
C THR A 97 5.56 0.04 -19.46
N GLU A 98 4.36 0.64 -19.49
CA GLU A 98 4.19 2.06 -19.24
C GLU A 98 4.54 2.45 -17.79
N LEU A 99 4.23 1.61 -16.79
CA LEU A 99 4.62 1.80 -15.40
C LEU A 99 6.14 1.82 -15.26
N LYS A 100 6.83 0.84 -15.86
CA LYS A 100 8.30 0.75 -15.84
C LYS A 100 8.94 1.98 -16.51
N GLU A 101 8.49 2.35 -17.70
CA GLU A 101 9.08 3.46 -18.46
C GLU A 101 8.81 4.85 -17.86
N ARG A 102 7.63 5.07 -17.30
CA ARG A 102 7.21 6.42 -16.89
C ARG A 102 7.29 6.69 -15.39
N LEU A 103 7.29 5.65 -14.55
CA LEU A 103 7.33 5.81 -13.11
C LEU A 103 8.61 5.22 -12.53
N SER A 104 8.83 3.92 -12.62
CA SER A 104 10.05 3.27 -12.11
C SER A 104 10.25 1.87 -12.71
N GLU A 105 11.48 1.54 -13.05
CA GLU A 105 11.91 0.19 -13.43
C GLU A 105 11.60 -0.86 -12.35
N GLY A 106 11.55 -0.44 -11.07
CA GLY A 106 11.19 -1.28 -9.93
C GLY A 106 9.70 -1.63 -9.83
N CYS A 107 8.85 -1.24 -10.79
CA CYS A 107 7.47 -1.72 -10.88
C CYS A 107 7.46 -3.18 -11.31
N ILE A 108 6.98 -4.08 -10.44
CA ILE A 108 6.96 -5.54 -10.67
C ILE A 108 5.55 -6.06 -10.47
N ASP A 109 5.13 -7.00 -11.29
CA ASP A 109 3.83 -7.67 -11.15
C ASP A 109 3.86 -8.66 -9.98
N PHE A 110 3.05 -8.39 -8.97
CA PHE A 110 2.89 -9.21 -7.78
C PHE A 110 1.60 -10.04 -7.80
N SER A 111 0.85 -10.05 -8.89
CA SER A 111 -0.40 -10.81 -9.00
C SER A 111 -0.15 -12.33 -8.90
N ALA A 112 1.00 -12.80 -9.40
CA ALA A 112 1.40 -14.19 -9.30
C ALA A 112 1.99 -14.57 -7.92
N SER A 113 2.46 -13.59 -7.13
CA SER A 113 3.07 -13.84 -5.82
C SER A 113 2.06 -14.27 -4.74
N SER A 114 0.76 -14.19 -5.02
CA SER A 114 -0.27 -14.77 -4.17
C SER A 114 -0.11 -16.28 -4.02
N VAL A 115 0.42 -16.94 -5.03
CA VAL A 115 0.76 -18.38 -4.99
C VAL A 115 1.88 -18.66 -3.99
N LEU A 116 2.83 -17.70 -3.83
CA LEU A 116 3.89 -17.80 -2.82
C LEU A 116 3.34 -17.55 -1.42
N ALA A 117 2.49 -16.53 -1.24
CA ALA A 117 1.86 -16.26 0.03
C ALA A 117 1.01 -17.46 0.52
N ASP A 118 0.27 -18.07 -0.38
CA ASP A 118 -0.52 -19.27 -0.08
C ASP A 118 0.38 -20.52 0.18
N ALA A 119 1.51 -20.66 -0.53
CA ALA A 119 2.47 -21.74 -0.33
C ALA A 119 3.24 -21.60 1.00
N VAL A 120 3.65 -20.36 1.37
CA VAL A 120 4.33 -20.10 2.64
C VAL A 120 3.37 -20.24 3.82
N ILE A 121 2.12 -19.83 3.68
CA ILE A 121 1.08 -20.08 4.70
C ILE A 121 0.83 -21.57 4.87
N ALA A 122 0.88 -22.36 3.79
CA ALA A 122 0.78 -23.81 3.85
C ALA A 122 2.00 -24.45 4.54
N ASP A 123 3.22 -23.97 4.29
CA ASP A 123 4.46 -24.50 4.90
C ASP A 123 4.57 -24.17 6.41
N VAL A 124 4.10 -23.00 6.84
CA VAL A 124 3.98 -22.64 8.28
C VAL A 124 2.87 -23.44 8.98
N ALA A 125 1.82 -23.82 8.26
CA ALA A 125 0.76 -24.70 8.79
C ALA A 125 1.20 -26.18 8.87
N ASP A 126 2.20 -26.61 8.10
CA ASP A 126 2.63 -28.01 7.98
C ASP A 126 3.65 -28.48 9.03
N THR A 127 4.04 -27.61 9.97
CA THR A 127 4.72 -28.10 11.20
C THR A 127 3.77 -28.86 12.14
N LYS A 128 2.52 -29.10 11.76
CA LYS A 128 1.50 -29.80 12.59
C LYS A 128 0.48 -30.68 11.85
N LYS A 129 0.74 -31.27 10.68
CA LYS A 129 -0.01 -32.46 10.19
C LYS A 129 0.40 -32.84 8.79
N ASP A 130 0.68 -34.16 8.62
CA ASP A 130 0.71 -34.87 7.34
C ASP A 130 -0.47 -34.45 6.45
N TYR A 131 -0.22 -33.60 5.44
CA TYR A 131 -1.22 -33.26 4.45
C TYR A 131 -0.99 -34.07 3.16
N ASP A 132 -2.00 -34.86 2.86
CA ASP A 132 -2.09 -35.72 1.67
C ASP A 132 -1.99 -34.86 0.39
N ALA A 133 -0.96 -35.09 -0.42
CA ALA A 133 -0.64 -34.41 -1.68
C ALA A 133 -1.67 -34.63 -2.81
N LYS A 134 -2.95 -34.77 -2.49
CA LYS A 134 -4.01 -35.13 -3.47
C LYS A 134 -5.04 -34.01 -3.76
N GLN A 135 -4.96 -32.82 -3.15
CA GLN A 135 -6.00 -31.81 -3.35
C GLN A 135 -5.59 -30.55 -4.15
N THR A 136 -4.34 -30.48 -4.63
CA THR A 136 -3.84 -29.37 -5.48
C THR A 136 -3.94 -29.63 -6.99
N MET A 137 -4.68 -30.63 -7.43
CA MET A 137 -4.78 -31.03 -8.87
C MET A 137 -6.04 -30.56 -9.59
N ASP A 138 -6.77 -29.55 -9.11
CA ASP A 138 -8.01 -29.10 -9.78
C ASP A 138 -8.00 -27.65 -10.33
N SER A 139 -6.87 -26.98 -10.31
CA SER A 139 -6.64 -25.79 -11.15
C SER A 139 -5.65 -26.18 -12.25
N GLY A 140 -6.14 -26.35 -13.47
CA GLY A 140 -5.41 -26.85 -14.64
C GLY A 140 -4.25 -25.96 -15.12
N MET A 141 -3.42 -25.50 -14.22
CA MET A 141 -2.18 -24.77 -14.50
C MET A 141 -1.03 -25.77 -14.58
N ASN A 142 -0.38 -25.84 -15.73
CA ASN A 142 0.78 -26.71 -15.97
C ASN A 142 1.90 -26.33 -15.00
N THR A 143 2.36 -27.27 -14.17
CA THR A 143 3.42 -27.07 -13.15
C THR A 143 4.69 -26.43 -13.73
N ASP A 144 5.04 -26.76 -14.98
CA ASP A 144 6.20 -26.17 -15.66
C ASP A 144 6.05 -24.66 -15.96
N GLN A 145 4.84 -24.19 -16.25
CA GLN A 145 4.57 -22.76 -16.50
C GLN A 145 4.60 -21.92 -15.23
N SER A 146 4.17 -22.47 -14.11
CA SER A 146 4.21 -21.76 -12.82
C SER A 146 5.64 -21.63 -12.28
N VAL A 147 6.49 -22.63 -12.46
CA VAL A 147 7.91 -22.58 -12.07
C VAL A 147 8.67 -21.54 -12.89
N LEU A 148 8.49 -21.54 -14.22
CA LEU A 148 9.11 -20.56 -15.11
C LEU A 148 8.66 -19.11 -14.80
N SER A 149 7.41 -18.92 -14.39
CA SER A 149 6.91 -17.60 -14.00
C SER A 149 7.52 -17.09 -12.68
N LEU A 150 7.83 -17.98 -11.73
CA LEU A 150 8.48 -17.64 -10.47
C LEU A 150 9.97 -17.32 -10.66
N GLU A 151 10.69 -18.09 -11.49
CA GLU A 151 12.09 -17.81 -11.82
C GLU A 151 12.21 -16.40 -12.45
N THR A 152 11.39 -16.09 -13.43
CA THR A 152 11.37 -14.75 -14.06
C THR A 152 11.03 -13.64 -13.07
N TRP A 153 10.12 -13.90 -12.14
CA TRP A 153 9.75 -12.93 -11.11
C TRP A 153 10.91 -12.66 -10.13
N TYR A 154 11.65 -13.71 -9.70
CA TYR A 154 12.85 -13.51 -8.88
C TYR A 154 13.97 -12.82 -9.65
N GLU A 155 14.13 -13.07 -10.95
CA GLU A 155 15.09 -12.37 -11.81
C GLU A 155 14.76 -10.85 -11.86
N GLU A 156 13.50 -10.50 -12.07
CA GLU A 156 13.07 -9.09 -12.07
C GLU A 156 13.34 -8.42 -10.73
N LEU A 157 13.01 -9.07 -9.60
CA LEU A 157 13.31 -8.56 -8.26
C LEU A 157 14.82 -8.36 -8.05
N ALA A 158 15.61 -9.35 -8.40
CA ALA A 158 17.06 -9.32 -8.23
C ALA A 158 17.71 -8.15 -8.97
N THR A 159 17.18 -7.75 -10.14
CA THR A 159 17.73 -6.61 -10.89
C THR A 159 17.49 -5.25 -10.23
N CYS A 160 16.60 -5.16 -9.24
CA CYS A 160 16.26 -3.89 -8.57
C CYS A 160 17.28 -3.49 -7.48
N GLN A 161 18.08 -4.44 -6.98
CA GLN A 161 19.05 -4.19 -5.91
C GLN A 161 20.29 -5.11 -6.05
N GLU A 162 21.49 -4.56 -5.84
CA GLU A 162 22.74 -5.30 -5.99
C GLU A 162 22.86 -6.49 -5.03
N GLU A 163 22.49 -6.31 -3.76
CA GLU A 163 22.52 -7.38 -2.75
C GLU A 163 21.48 -8.48 -3.06
N ALA A 164 20.32 -8.11 -3.58
CA ALA A 164 19.30 -9.08 -4.03
C ALA A 164 19.79 -9.88 -5.24
N LEU A 165 20.54 -9.25 -6.16
CA LEU A 165 21.14 -9.92 -7.30
C LEU A 165 22.21 -10.93 -6.87
N GLU A 166 23.07 -10.56 -5.93
CA GLU A 166 24.06 -11.50 -5.37
C GLU A 166 23.39 -12.69 -4.73
N THR A 167 22.37 -12.45 -3.89
CA THR A 167 21.59 -13.53 -3.25
C THR A 167 20.94 -14.46 -4.28
N TYR A 168 20.33 -13.88 -5.31
CA TYR A 168 19.68 -14.65 -6.38
C TYR A 168 20.69 -15.52 -7.16
N LEU A 169 21.87 -14.98 -7.48
CA LEU A 169 22.91 -15.72 -8.19
C LEU A 169 23.45 -16.89 -7.37
N GLU A 170 23.43 -16.80 -6.03
CA GLU A 170 23.88 -17.88 -5.15
C GLU A 170 22.79 -18.93 -4.87
N THR A 171 21.55 -18.48 -4.70
CA THR A 171 20.45 -19.32 -4.16
C THR A 171 19.34 -19.62 -5.16
N GLY A 172 19.24 -18.85 -6.25
CA GLY A 172 18.13 -18.89 -7.21
C GLY A 172 16.85 -18.21 -6.72
N THR A 173 16.88 -17.52 -5.55
CA THR A 173 15.73 -16.85 -4.96
C THR A 173 16.14 -15.57 -4.27
N VAL A 174 15.15 -14.67 -4.00
CA VAL A 174 15.30 -13.52 -3.12
C VAL A 174 14.44 -13.76 -1.89
N SER A 175 14.99 -13.56 -0.69
CA SER A 175 14.26 -13.83 0.54
C SER A 175 13.10 -12.84 0.76
N GLU A 176 12.04 -13.28 1.45
CA GLU A 176 10.89 -12.41 1.79
C GLU A 176 11.31 -11.16 2.56
N ALA A 177 12.24 -11.29 3.51
CA ALA A 177 12.75 -10.16 4.27
C ALA A 177 13.45 -9.14 3.39
N GLN A 178 14.22 -9.59 2.39
CA GLN A 178 14.84 -8.70 1.40
C GLN A 178 13.78 -8.01 0.54
N ILE A 179 12.77 -8.74 0.07
CA ILE A 179 11.68 -8.16 -0.74
C ILE A 179 10.92 -7.09 0.05
N ARG A 180 10.56 -7.35 1.32
CA ARG A 180 9.93 -6.35 2.19
C ARG A 180 10.81 -5.13 2.39
N ALA A 181 12.11 -5.33 2.62
CA ALA A 181 13.06 -4.23 2.73
C ALA A 181 13.15 -3.40 1.44
N MET A 182 13.19 -4.06 0.27
CA MET A 182 13.21 -3.38 -1.03
C MET A 182 11.92 -2.56 -1.28
N ILE A 183 10.76 -3.08 -0.89
CA ILE A 183 9.49 -2.34 -0.94
C ILE A 183 9.53 -1.14 0.00
N ARG A 184 9.99 -1.35 1.23
CA ARG A 184 10.13 -0.30 2.25
C ARG A 184 11.07 0.81 1.82
N ASN A 185 12.20 0.43 1.21
CA ASN A 185 13.22 1.36 0.70
C ASN A 185 12.87 1.96 -0.67
N ARG A 186 11.72 1.58 -1.24
CA ARG A 186 11.24 2.09 -2.53
C ARG A 186 12.13 1.72 -3.72
N GLU A 187 12.71 0.55 -3.66
CA GLU A 187 13.46 -0.08 -4.74
C GLU A 187 12.52 -0.94 -5.59
N VAL A 188 11.51 -1.55 -4.97
CA VAL A 188 10.45 -2.34 -5.60
C VAL A 188 9.08 -1.74 -5.30
N PHE A 189 8.22 -1.72 -6.31
CA PHE A 189 6.86 -1.22 -6.26
C PHE A 189 5.90 -2.31 -6.73
N PRO A 190 5.24 -3.03 -5.81
CA PRO A 190 4.31 -4.09 -6.16
C PRO A 190 3.13 -3.60 -6.98
N CYS A 191 2.88 -4.22 -8.12
CA CYS A 191 1.77 -3.92 -9.02
C CYS A 191 0.75 -5.07 -8.98
N TYR A 192 -0.52 -4.71 -8.81
CA TYR A 192 -1.65 -5.63 -8.81
C TYR A 192 -2.68 -5.17 -9.84
N PHE A 193 -3.43 -6.13 -10.39
CA PHE A 193 -4.39 -5.89 -11.46
C PHE A 193 -5.77 -6.41 -11.07
N GLY A 194 -6.82 -5.67 -11.45
CA GLY A 194 -8.16 -6.11 -11.14
C GLY A 194 -9.27 -5.17 -11.58
N SER A 195 -10.48 -5.47 -11.13
CA SER A 195 -11.66 -4.64 -11.31
C SER A 195 -12.37 -4.49 -9.96
N ALA A 196 -12.28 -3.31 -9.36
CA ALA A 196 -12.95 -3.03 -8.10
C ALA A 196 -14.48 -3.17 -8.22
N LEU A 197 -15.03 -2.83 -9.39
CA LEU A 197 -16.48 -2.96 -9.63
C LEU A 197 -16.94 -4.43 -9.60
N LYS A 198 -16.10 -5.34 -10.09
CA LYS A 198 -16.38 -6.79 -10.10
C LYS A 198 -15.80 -7.53 -8.91
N MET A 199 -15.08 -6.85 -8.04
CA MET A 199 -14.32 -7.43 -6.92
C MET A 199 -13.22 -8.41 -7.37
N GLU A 200 -12.78 -8.35 -8.64
CA GLU A 200 -11.71 -9.16 -9.19
C GLU A 200 -10.34 -8.58 -8.79
N GLY A 201 -9.42 -9.42 -8.30
CA GLY A 201 -8.06 -9.02 -7.90
C GLY A 201 -7.95 -8.28 -6.56
N ILE A 202 -9.08 -7.94 -5.91
CA ILE A 202 -9.08 -7.22 -4.62
C ILE A 202 -8.54 -8.11 -3.50
N GLU A 203 -8.99 -9.35 -3.42
CA GLU A 203 -8.50 -10.31 -2.42
C GLU A 203 -7.01 -10.59 -2.59
N THR A 204 -6.55 -10.82 -3.81
CA THR A 204 -5.13 -10.99 -4.15
C THR A 204 -4.31 -9.79 -3.70
N PHE A 205 -4.80 -8.58 -3.98
CA PHE A 205 -4.15 -7.35 -3.55
C PHE A 205 -4.08 -7.23 -2.02
N LEU A 206 -5.18 -7.44 -1.31
CA LEU A 206 -5.23 -7.31 0.15
C LEU A 206 -4.35 -8.36 0.85
N ASN A 207 -4.34 -9.60 0.34
CA ASN A 207 -3.45 -10.65 0.84
C ASN A 207 -1.98 -10.29 0.62
N GLY A 208 -1.63 -9.82 -0.57
CA GLY A 208 -0.27 -9.39 -0.85
C GLY A 208 0.11 -8.11 -0.10
N PHE A 209 -0.80 -7.16 0.07
CA PHE A 209 -0.54 -5.96 0.86
C PHE A 209 -0.25 -6.32 2.32
N GLU A 210 -1.09 -7.15 2.97
CA GLU A 210 -0.85 -7.65 4.33
C GLU A 210 0.50 -8.38 4.43
N PHE A 211 0.81 -9.25 3.48
CA PHE A 211 2.02 -10.09 3.52
C PHE A 211 3.31 -9.28 3.31
N TRP A 212 3.30 -8.31 2.39
CA TRP A 212 4.49 -7.56 2.01
C TRP A 212 4.71 -6.25 2.79
N THR A 213 3.75 -5.84 3.62
CA THR A 213 3.90 -4.66 4.48
C THR A 213 4.39 -5.04 5.87
N GLU A 214 5.05 -4.10 6.53
CA GLU A 214 5.51 -4.22 7.91
C GLU A 214 4.98 -3.05 8.73
N GLU A 215 4.59 -3.33 9.96
CA GLU A 215 4.19 -2.29 10.90
C GLU A 215 5.41 -1.53 11.43
N ASP A 216 5.27 -0.22 11.58
CA ASP A 216 6.27 0.58 12.27
C ASP A 216 6.30 0.26 13.77
N THR A 217 7.51 0.09 14.31
CA THR A 217 7.69 0.01 15.75
C THR A 217 7.78 1.41 16.34
N TYR A 218 6.86 1.74 17.23
CA TYR A 218 6.79 3.04 17.87
C TYR A 218 7.36 3.02 19.29
N PRO A 219 7.97 4.13 19.77
CA PRO A 219 8.46 4.23 21.15
C PRO A 219 7.29 4.19 22.15
N SER A 220 7.60 3.85 23.42
CA SER A 220 6.60 3.82 24.49
C SER A 220 6.18 5.22 24.97
N GLU A 221 6.97 6.25 24.69
CA GLU A 221 6.62 7.64 24.99
C GLU A 221 5.57 8.14 24.01
N PHE A 222 4.57 8.87 24.52
CA PHE A 222 3.49 9.39 23.69
C PHE A 222 4.02 10.39 22.66
N SER A 223 3.73 10.13 21.41
CA SER A 223 3.92 11.05 20.30
C SER A 223 2.81 10.90 19.28
N ALA A 224 2.49 11.97 18.58
CA ALA A 224 1.46 11.96 17.54
C ALA A 224 1.71 13.03 16.49
N LYS A 225 1.26 12.78 15.26
CA LYS A 225 1.27 13.74 14.15
C LYS A 225 -0.15 14.15 13.81
N VAL A 226 -0.44 15.45 13.85
CA VAL A 226 -1.74 16.00 13.43
C VAL A 226 -1.73 16.18 11.91
N TYR A 227 -2.70 15.57 11.21
CA TYR A 227 -2.79 15.68 9.76
C TYR A 227 -4.07 16.37 9.26
N LYS A 228 -5.10 16.53 10.12
CA LYS A 228 -6.34 17.18 9.73
C LYS A 228 -7.03 17.84 10.92
N ILE A 229 -7.65 18.98 10.66
CA ILE A 229 -8.58 19.64 11.59
C ILE A 229 -9.91 19.76 10.88
N SER A 230 -10.97 19.27 11.51
CA SER A 230 -12.35 19.39 11.01
C SER A 230 -13.28 19.93 12.10
N ARG A 231 -14.56 20.03 11.79
CA ARG A 231 -15.61 20.34 12.77
C ARG A 231 -16.69 19.28 12.67
N ASP A 232 -17.25 18.91 13.83
CA ASP A 232 -18.43 18.05 13.89
C ASP A 232 -19.71 18.82 13.49
N GLU A 233 -20.85 18.12 13.49
CA GLU A 233 -22.16 18.70 13.16
C GLU A 233 -22.59 19.81 14.15
N GLN A 234 -22.01 19.82 15.35
CA GLN A 234 -22.28 20.79 16.41
C GLN A 234 -21.33 22.00 16.36
N GLY A 235 -20.35 21.98 15.43
CA GLY A 235 -19.34 23.03 15.26
C GLY A 235 -18.10 22.88 16.14
N ASN A 236 -17.99 21.81 16.95
CA ASN A 236 -16.81 21.54 17.75
C ASN A 236 -15.61 21.19 16.88
N ARG A 237 -14.42 21.62 17.28
CA ARG A 237 -13.17 21.30 16.59
C ARG A 237 -12.79 19.84 16.83
N LEU A 238 -12.55 19.10 15.75
CA LEU A 238 -11.99 17.77 15.74
C LEU A 238 -10.56 17.83 15.21
N THR A 239 -9.61 17.31 15.99
CA THR A 239 -8.23 17.18 15.60
C THR A 239 -7.94 15.72 15.27
N HIS A 240 -7.64 15.43 14.01
CA HIS A 240 -7.28 14.10 13.55
C HIS A 240 -5.77 13.94 13.67
N LEU A 241 -5.35 12.89 14.34
CA LEU A 241 -3.94 12.61 14.58
C LEU A 241 -3.63 11.13 14.40
N LYS A 242 -2.40 10.85 13.96
CA LYS A 242 -1.82 9.51 14.01
C LYS A 242 -0.96 9.42 15.26
N VAL A 243 -1.24 8.46 16.13
CA VAL A 243 -0.38 8.16 17.29
C VAL A 243 0.87 7.45 16.77
N THR A 244 2.05 8.03 17.05
CA THR A 244 3.36 7.52 16.64
C THR A 244 4.22 7.10 17.83
N GLY A 245 3.61 6.95 19.00
CA GLY A 245 4.24 6.46 20.21
C GLY A 245 3.27 6.45 21.37
N GLY A 246 3.44 5.52 22.31
CA GLY A 246 2.63 5.41 23.50
C GLY A 246 1.14 5.22 23.25
N VAL A 247 0.33 5.73 24.17
CA VAL A 247 -1.14 5.60 24.13
C VAL A 247 -1.77 6.93 24.50
N LEU A 248 -2.81 7.32 23.80
CA LEU A 248 -3.65 8.47 24.12
C LEU A 248 -4.99 8.02 24.69
N LYS A 249 -5.35 8.48 25.88
CA LYS A 249 -6.62 8.16 26.55
C LYS A 249 -7.51 9.40 26.65
N VAL A 250 -8.81 9.18 26.65
CA VAL A 250 -9.80 10.22 26.96
C VAL A 250 -9.50 10.80 28.35
N LYS A 251 -9.50 12.13 28.45
CA LYS A 251 -9.15 12.94 29.63
C LYS A 251 -7.65 13.11 29.89
N ASP A 252 -6.77 12.56 29.06
CA ASP A 252 -5.34 12.87 29.17
C ASP A 252 -5.10 14.38 28.92
N LEU A 253 -4.05 14.90 29.54
CA LEU A 253 -3.60 16.28 29.35
C LEU A 253 -2.40 16.27 28.41
N LEU A 254 -2.55 16.89 27.26
CA LEU A 254 -1.48 17.04 26.28
C LEU A 254 -0.77 18.38 26.45
N ARG A 255 0.56 18.33 26.47
CA ARG A 255 1.41 19.51 26.34
C ARG A 255 1.72 19.76 24.88
N THR A 256 1.28 20.89 24.34
CA THR A 256 1.73 21.34 23.04
C THR A 256 2.89 22.32 23.22
N LYS A 257 4.05 22.00 22.63
CA LYS A 257 5.14 22.97 22.47
C LYS A 257 4.86 23.78 21.20
N SER A 258 4.63 25.06 21.38
CA SER A 258 4.70 26.03 20.28
C SER A 258 6.00 26.82 20.41
N ASP A 259 6.69 27.06 19.29
CA ASP A 259 7.94 27.83 19.29
C ASP A 259 7.69 29.24 19.85
N GLY A 260 8.03 29.46 21.11
CA GLY A 260 8.05 30.77 21.76
C GLY A 260 6.85 31.14 22.66
N GLU A 261 5.91 30.21 22.91
CA GLU A 261 4.81 30.41 23.86
C GLU A 261 4.84 29.39 25.00
N ASP A 262 4.25 29.76 26.17
CA ASP A 262 4.10 28.87 27.32
C ASP A 262 3.35 27.59 26.94
N ASP A 263 3.76 26.45 27.53
CA ASP A 263 3.15 25.15 27.37
C ASP A 263 1.61 25.20 27.59
N VAL A 264 0.84 25.04 26.55
CA VAL A 264 -0.62 24.95 26.65
C VAL A 264 -1.02 23.51 26.96
N LEU A 265 -1.77 23.33 28.02
CA LEU A 265 -2.36 22.03 28.38
C LEU A 265 -3.75 21.92 27.73
N GLU A 266 -3.89 21.04 26.75
CA GLU A 266 -5.18 20.70 26.17
C GLU A 266 -5.68 19.35 26.71
N LYS A 267 -6.96 19.28 27.09
CA LYS A 267 -7.59 18.06 27.54
C LYS A 267 -8.19 17.30 26.37
N VAL A 268 -7.89 16.01 26.31
CA VAL A 268 -8.49 15.09 25.35
C VAL A 268 -9.94 14.79 25.76
N ASN A 269 -10.88 15.07 24.88
CA ASN A 269 -12.32 14.87 25.12
C ASN A 269 -12.83 13.67 24.32
#